data_cb2c1fefd4313041f652d611d6559c4b
#
_entry.id   cb2c1fefd4313041f652d611d6559c4b
#
_cell.length_a   1.000
_cell.length_b   1.000
_cell.length_c   1.000
_cell.angle_alpha   90.00
_cell.angle_beta   90.00
_cell.angle_gamma   90.00
#
_symmetry.space_group_name_H-M   'P 1'
#
loop_
_entity.id
_entity.type
_entity.pdbx_description
1 polymer ?
#
loop_
_entity_poly.entity_id
_entity_poly.type
_entity_poly.pdbx_seq_one_letter_code
_entity_poly.pdbx_strand_id
1 'polypeptide(L)'
;MMPALTSQETKQLLAFQTNEITEHHIYHQLSLLQKNENNRRILTELAAEESGHYQLLKTYTQKEVGPKKGKVRFYVWIARLFGLTFSIKLMENSEKYAQEAYRQTHLEDLQKMPGMKKFMNRD
;
A
#
# COMPACT_ATOMS: atom_id res chain seq x y z
N MET A 1 4.32 -6.14 -25.09
CA MET A 1 4.69 -4.72 -24.98
C MET A 1 3.54 -3.95 -24.35
N MET A 2 3.85 -3.17 -23.32
CA MET A 2 2.80 -2.38 -22.67
C MET A 2 2.54 -1.08 -23.44
N PRO A 3 1.27 -0.68 -23.56
CA PRO A 3 0.97 0.61 -24.17
C PRO A 3 1.52 1.75 -23.32
N ALA A 4 1.77 2.87 -23.96
CA ALA A 4 2.22 4.06 -23.26
C ALA A 4 1.14 4.55 -22.31
N LEU A 5 1.52 4.93 -21.10
CA LEU A 5 0.61 5.48 -20.12
C LEU A 5 0.34 6.95 -20.36
N THR A 6 -0.91 7.34 -20.14
CA THR A 6 -1.24 8.77 -20.15
C THR A 6 -0.65 9.42 -18.89
N SER A 7 -0.59 10.74 -18.90
CA SER A 7 -0.12 11.51 -17.75
C SER A 7 -0.99 11.25 -16.52
N GLN A 8 -2.31 11.16 -16.72
CA GLN A 8 -3.23 10.90 -15.62
C GLN A 8 -3.09 9.49 -15.07
N GLU A 9 -2.94 8.50 -15.94
CA GLU A 9 -2.71 7.11 -15.53
C GLU A 9 -1.43 6.99 -14.72
N THR A 10 -0.36 7.66 -15.17
CA THR A 10 0.91 7.67 -14.44
C THR A 10 0.75 8.24 -13.04
N LYS A 11 0.01 9.34 -12.91
CA LYS A 11 -0.28 9.94 -11.60
C LYS A 11 -0.99 8.98 -10.67
N GLN A 12 -1.99 8.26 -11.18
CA GLN A 12 -2.75 7.30 -10.38
C GLN A 12 -1.86 6.15 -9.91
N LEU A 13 -1.05 5.62 -10.81
CA LEU A 13 -0.15 4.52 -10.46
C LEU A 13 0.92 4.98 -9.46
N LEU A 14 1.42 6.19 -9.60
CA LEU A 14 2.37 6.73 -8.63
C LEU A 14 1.75 6.89 -7.25
N ALA A 15 0.47 7.27 -7.19
CA ALA A 15 -0.25 7.37 -5.92
C ALA A 15 -0.38 5.99 -5.26
N PHE A 16 -0.75 4.96 -6.02
CA PHE A 16 -0.80 3.60 -5.51
C PHE A 16 0.58 3.13 -5.08
N GLN A 17 1.59 3.40 -5.89
CA GLN A 17 2.96 3.01 -5.61
C GLN A 17 3.45 3.62 -4.29
N THR A 18 3.13 4.89 -4.06
CA THR A 18 3.47 5.57 -2.82
C THR A 18 2.77 4.91 -1.63
N ASN A 19 1.49 4.56 -1.81
CA ASN A 19 0.75 3.89 -0.74
C ASN A 19 1.34 2.52 -0.41
N GLU A 20 1.73 1.75 -1.41
CA GLU A 20 2.30 0.42 -1.19
C GLU A 20 3.63 0.49 -0.45
N ILE A 21 4.52 1.41 -0.82
CA ILE A 21 5.79 1.53 -0.12
C ILE A 21 5.59 2.10 1.29
N THR A 22 4.59 2.96 1.48
CA THR A 22 4.25 3.48 2.81
C THR A 22 3.76 2.34 3.69
N GLU A 23 2.84 1.51 3.21
CA GLU A 23 2.34 0.35 3.96
C GLU A 23 3.45 -0.66 4.26
N HIS A 24 4.35 -0.89 3.29
CA HIS A 24 5.50 -1.75 3.52
C HIS A 24 6.29 -1.30 4.75
N HIS A 25 6.58 -0.02 4.83
CA HIS A 25 7.35 0.52 5.96
C HIS A 25 6.54 0.48 7.25
N ILE A 26 5.22 0.71 7.20
CA ILE A 26 4.37 0.61 8.39
C ILE A 26 4.42 -0.82 8.94
N TYR A 27 4.14 -1.81 8.10
CA TYR A 27 4.16 -3.21 8.54
C TYR A 27 5.53 -3.62 9.06
N HIS A 28 6.59 -3.20 8.38
CA HIS A 28 7.94 -3.52 8.81
C HIS A 28 8.24 -2.94 10.19
N GLN A 29 7.95 -1.65 10.39
CA GLN A 29 8.18 -1.00 11.68
C GLN A 29 7.34 -1.65 12.79
N LEU A 30 6.08 -1.97 12.49
CA LEU A 30 5.23 -2.64 13.47
C LEU A 30 5.75 -4.03 13.83
N SER A 31 6.34 -4.74 12.85
CA SER A 31 6.90 -6.07 13.12
C SER A 31 8.05 -6.00 14.13
N LEU A 32 8.86 -4.94 14.06
CA LEU A 32 9.98 -4.76 14.97
C LEU A 32 9.54 -4.50 16.40
N LEU A 33 8.31 -4.05 16.61
CA LEU A 33 7.78 -3.77 17.94
C LEU A 33 7.12 -4.99 18.59
N GLN A 34 6.91 -6.05 17.84
CA GLN A 34 6.17 -7.21 18.33
C GLN A 34 7.07 -8.18 19.07
N LYS A 35 6.66 -8.58 20.27
CA LYS A 35 7.33 -9.65 21.03
C LYS A 35 6.80 -11.01 20.64
N ASN A 36 5.54 -11.09 20.24
CA ASN A 36 4.90 -12.33 19.80
C ASN A 36 5.41 -12.70 18.42
N GLU A 37 6.00 -13.88 18.29
CA GLU A 37 6.59 -14.32 17.04
C GLU A 37 5.56 -14.50 15.91
N ASN A 38 4.38 -14.96 16.25
CA ASN A 38 3.33 -15.13 15.25
C ASN A 38 2.92 -13.79 14.66
N ASN A 39 2.73 -12.78 15.51
CA ASN A 39 2.41 -11.44 15.04
C ASN A 39 3.54 -10.85 14.18
N ARG A 40 4.77 -11.07 14.63
CA ARG A 40 5.95 -10.59 13.86
C ARG A 40 6.00 -11.23 12.49
N ARG A 41 5.78 -12.55 12.43
CA ARG A 41 5.80 -13.27 11.15
C ARG A 41 4.73 -12.75 10.20
N ILE A 42 3.51 -12.57 10.70
CA ILE A 42 2.42 -12.07 9.87
C ILE A 42 2.73 -10.68 9.33
N LEU A 43 3.24 -9.79 10.18
CA LEU A 43 3.58 -8.43 9.75
C LEU A 43 4.73 -8.41 8.76
N THR A 44 5.71 -9.31 8.94
CA THR A 44 6.82 -9.43 8.01
C THR A 44 6.32 -9.90 6.64
N GLU A 45 5.39 -10.85 6.62
CA GLU A 45 4.79 -11.33 5.38
C GLU A 45 3.99 -10.23 4.69
N LEU A 46 3.20 -9.46 5.46
CA LEU A 46 2.46 -8.34 4.91
C LEU A 46 3.38 -7.28 4.34
N ALA A 47 4.49 -6.98 5.02
CA ALA A 47 5.47 -6.03 4.52
C ALA A 47 6.08 -6.50 3.20
N ALA A 48 6.39 -7.79 3.09
CA ALA A 48 6.94 -8.36 1.87
C ALA A 48 5.92 -8.31 0.73
N GLU A 49 4.65 -8.56 1.03
CA GLU A 49 3.58 -8.47 0.04
C GLU A 49 3.45 -7.06 -0.53
N GLU A 50 3.50 -6.04 0.34
CA GLU A 50 3.42 -4.66 -0.12
C GLU A 50 4.63 -4.25 -0.94
N SER A 51 5.80 -4.78 -0.59
CA SER A 51 7.00 -4.55 -1.39
C SER A 51 6.84 -5.14 -2.80
N GLY A 52 6.22 -6.32 -2.89
CA GLY A 52 5.90 -6.95 -4.18
C GLY A 52 4.96 -6.11 -5.02
N HIS A 53 3.92 -5.55 -4.39
CA HIS A 53 2.99 -4.65 -5.06
C HIS A 53 3.70 -3.39 -5.58
N TYR A 54 4.60 -2.84 -4.76
CA TYR A 54 5.40 -1.69 -5.17
C TYR A 54 6.22 -1.99 -6.41
N GLN A 55 6.91 -3.14 -6.43
CA GLN A 55 7.73 -3.52 -7.58
C GLN A 55 6.88 -3.71 -8.83
N LEU A 56 5.70 -4.30 -8.70
CA LEU A 56 4.78 -4.45 -9.82
C LEU A 56 4.41 -3.09 -10.41
N LEU A 57 4.01 -2.15 -9.56
CA LEU A 57 3.63 -0.81 -10.01
C LEU A 57 4.80 -0.08 -10.63
N LYS A 58 6.01 -0.29 -10.11
CA LYS A 58 7.22 0.32 -10.66
C LYS A 58 7.49 -0.14 -12.09
N THR A 59 7.11 -1.37 -12.46
CA THR A 59 7.28 -1.82 -13.83
C THR A 59 6.46 -1.01 -14.81
N TYR A 60 5.34 -0.45 -14.35
CA TYR A 60 4.50 0.41 -15.18
C TYR A 60 4.97 1.86 -15.19
N THR A 61 5.30 2.40 -14.03
CA THR A 61 5.67 3.81 -13.89
C THR A 61 7.13 4.08 -14.25
N GLN A 62 7.98 3.08 -14.07
CA GLN A 62 9.44 3.18 -14.25
C GLN A 62 10.04 4.29 -13.40
N LYS A 63 9.43 4.57 -12.26
CA LYS A 63 9.89 5.58 -11.31
C LYS A 63 9.96 5.00 -9.91
N GLU A 64 10.90 5.51 -9.13
CA GLU A 64 10.97 5.18 -7.72
C GLU A 64 10.30 6.28 -6.91
N VAL A 65 9.55 5.89 -5.87
CA VAL A 65 8.96 6.84 -4.96
C VAL A 65 9.21 6.35 -3.54
N GLY A 66 9.34 7.29 -2.62
CA GLY A 66 9.55 6.98 -1.21
C GLY A 66 8.24 6.95 -0.44
N PRO A 67 8.30 6.42 0.79
CA PRO A 67 7.12 6.38 1.65
C PRO A 67 6.78 7.75 2.23
N LYS A 68 5.53 7.90 2.64
CA LYS A 68 5.10 9.06 3.41
C LYS A 68 5.53 8.85 4.87
N LYS A 69 6.68 9.38 5.23
CA LYS A 69 7.32 9.14 6.52
C LYS A 69 6.47 9.57 7.71
N GLY A 70 5.76 10.68 7.56
CA GLY A 70 4.86 11.15 8.62
C GLY A 70 3.72 10.17 8.87
N LYS A 71 3.19 9.58 7.82
CA LYS A 71 2.14 8.57 7.92
C LYS A 71 2.66 7.31 8.61
N VAL A 72 3.87 6.88 8.26
CA VAL A 72 4.49 5.72 8.91
C VAL A 72 4.62 5.98 10.42
N ARG A 73 5.16 7.13 10.79
CA ARG A 73 5.32 7.48 12.21
C ARG A 73 3.98 7.55 12.93
N PHE A 74 2.97 8.09 12.27
CA PHE A 74 1.63 8.21 12.85
C PHE A 74 1.08 6.85 13.23
N TYR A 75 1.10 5.88 12.32
CA TYR A 75 0.53 4.56 12.60
C TYR A 75 1.35 3.77 13.62
N VAL A 76 2.67 3.94 13.61
CA VAL A 76 3.52 3.32 14.64
C VAL A 76 3.19 3.89 16.02
N TRP A 77 3.00 5.21 16.09
CA TRP A 77 2.64 5.88 17.33
C TRP A 77 1.26 5.43 17.83
N ILE A 78 0.28 5.34 16.94
CA ILE A 78 -1.05 4.83 17.28
C ILE A 78 -0.97 3.41 17.83
N ALA A 79 -0.13 2.56 17.21
CA ALA A 79 0.05 1.19 17.69
C ALA A 79 0.62 1.15 19.13
N ARG A 80 1.52 2.05 19.45
CA ARG A 80 2.10 2.12 20.79
C ARG A 80 1.09 2.58 21.83
N LEU A 81 0.18 3.48 21.45
CA LEU A 81 -0.80 4.02 22.39
C LEU A 81 -2.07 3.18 22.50
N PHE A 82 -2.57 2.68 21.39
CA PHE A 82 -3.88 2.03 21.33
C PHE A 82 -3.81 0.56 20.91
N GLY A 83 -2.64 0.07 20.60
CA GLY A 83 -2.44 -1.33 20.25
C GLY A 83 -2.35 -1.58 18.76
N LEU A 84 -1.76 -2.73 18.44
CA LEU A 84 -1.48 -3.13 17.06
C LEU A 84 -2.76 -3.24 16.22
N THR A 85 -3.76 -3.94 16.74
CA THR A 85 -4.99 -4.20 16.01
C THR A 85 -5.71 -2.90 15.64
N PHE A 86 -5.76 -1.96 16.57
CA PHE A 86 -6.40 -0.68 16.32
C PHE A 86 -5.69 0.07 15.20
N SER A 87 -4.35 0.12 15.26
CA SER A 87 -3.57 0.83 14.26
C SER A 87 -3.74 0.23 12.87
N ILE A 88 -3.68 -1.10 12.76
CA ILE A 88 -3.83 -1.78 11.48
C ILE A 88 -5.22 -1.55 10.90
N LYS A 89 -6.26 -1.68 11.73
CA LYS A 89 -7.64 -1.45 11.26
C LYS A 89 -7.85 -0.01 10.80
N LEU A 90 -7.27 0.95 11.50
CA LEU A 90 -7.37 2.35 11.11
C LEU A 90 -6.71 2.57 9.75
N MET A 91 -5.52 2.02 9.56
CA MET A 91 -4.80 2.12 8.30
C MET A 91 -5.57 1.46 7.15
N GLU A 92 -6.05 0.24 7.36
CA GLU A 92 -6.76 -0.50 6.34
C GLU A 92 -8.07 0.17 5.95
N ASN A 93 -8.78 0.73 6.91
CA ASN A 93 -10.01 1.47 6.61
C ASN A 93 -9.72 2.72 5.78
N SER A 94 -8.66 3.44 6.10
CA SER A 94 -8.25 4.62 5.32
C SER A 94 -7.90 4.25 3.88
N GLU A 95 -7.17 3.14 3.71
CA GLU A 95 -6.82 2.63 2.39
C GLU A 95 -8.05 2.21 1.59
N LYS A 96 -8.98 1.54 2.26
CA LYS A 96 -10.21 1.08 1.63
C LYS A 96 -11.01 2.24 1.07
N TYR A 97 -11.15 3.33 1.81
CA TYR A 97 -11.84 4.52 1.34
C TYR A 97 -11.12 5.15 0.15
N ALA A 98 -9.82 5.25 0.20
CA ALA A 98 -9.04 5.82 -0.89
C ALA A 98 -9.15 4.98 -2.16
N GLN A 99 -9.04 3.66 -2.03
CA GLN A 99 -9.15 2.76 -3.17
C GLN A 99 -10.54 2.79 -3.78
N GLU A 100 -11.57 2.84 -2.95
CA GLU A 100 -12.94 2.89 -3.43
C GLU A 100 -13.21 4.18 -4.23
N ALA A 101 -12.71 5.31 -3.74
CA ALA A 101 -12.83 6.57 -4.44
C ALA A 101 -12.15 6.51 -5.81
N TYR A 102 -10.93 5.94 -5.86
CA TYR A 102 -10.22 5.77 -7.12
C TYR A 102 -10.94 4.83 -8.06
N ARG A 103 -11.45 3.72 -7.54
CA ARG A 103 -12.17 2.74 -8.35
C ARG A 103 -13.38 3.34 -9.03
N GLN A 104 -14.18 4.09 -8.29
CA GLN A 104 -15.40 4.70 -8.84
C GLN A 104 -15.07 5.73 -9.92
N THR A 105 -13.98 6.44 -9.75
CA THR A 105 -13.60 7.51 -10.68
C THR A 105 -12.84 7.00 -11.90
N HIS A 106 -12.00 5.96 -11.70
CA HIS A 106 -11.03 5.52 -12.73
C HIS A 106 -11.09 4.03 -13.04
N LEU A 107 -12.23 3.41 -12.78
CA LEU A 107 -12.37 1.95 -12.89
C LEU A 107 -11.94 1.40 -14.25
N GLU A 108 -12.40 2.03 -15.33
CA GLU A 108 -12.11 1.55 -16.67
C GLU A 108 -10.62 1.60 -16.98
N ASP A 109 -9.97 2.68 -16.59
CA ASP A 109 -8.54 2.86 -16.85
C ASP A 109 -7.71 1.83 -16.09
N LEU A 110 -8.06 1.59 -14.82
CA LEU A 110 -7.33 0.65 -13.98
C LEU A 110 -7.52 -0.79 -14.43
N GLN A 111 -8.72 -1.15 -14.88
CA GLN A 111 -9.00 -2.51 -15.30
C GLN A 111 -8.27 -2.92 -16.58
N LYS A 112 -7.86 -1.95 -17.37
CA LYS A 112 -7.12 -2.23 -18.61
C LYS A 112 -5.68 -2.63 -18.36
N MET A 113 -5.17 -2.45 -17.14
CA MET A 113 -3.79 -2.72 -16.82
C MET A 113 -3.62 -4.11 -16.22
N PRO A 114 -2.72 -4.95 -16.77
CA PRO A 114 -2.49 -6.27 -16.19
C PRO A 114 -2.03 -6.16 -14.74
N GLY A 115 -2.57 -7.02 -13.89
CA GLY A 115 -2.21 -7.06 -12.48
C GLY A 115 -2.99 -6.11 -11.58
N MET A 116 -3.72 -5.16 -12.14
CA MET A 116 -4.46 -4.19 -11.33
C MET A 116 -5.61 -4.79 -10.54
N LYS A 117 -6.15 -5.93 -10.98
CA LYS A 117 -7.22 -6.60 -10.24
C LYS A 117 -6.83 -6.94 -8.81
N LYS A 118 -5.56 -7.24 -8.57
CA LYS A 118 -5.08 -7.53 -7.22
C LYS A 118 -5.25 -6.36 -6.28
N PHE A 119 -5.07 -5.15 -6.78
CA PHE A 119 -5.22 -3.94 -5.97
C PHE A 119 -6.68 -3.56 -5.80
N MET A 120 -7.50 -3.74 -6.84
CA MET A 120 -8.90 -3.36 -6.84
C MET A 120 -9.77 -4.27 -5.97
N ASN A 121 -9.41 -5.55 -5.87
CA ASN A 121 -10.16 -6.55 -5.10
C ASN A 121 -9.52 -6.86 -3.75
N ARG A 122 -8.61 -6.05 -3.33
CA ARG A 122 -7.89 -6.21 -2.08
C ARG A 122 -8.76 -5.75 -0.91
N ASP A 123 -8.84 -6.57 0.11
CA ASP A 123 -9.60 -6.26 1.33
C ASP A 123 -8.69 -5.93 2.49
#